data_c695f1de848b6531bc1d2c52fa984823
#
_entry.id   c695f1de848b6531bc1d2c52fa984823
#
_cell.length_a   1.000
_cell.length_b   1.000
_cell.length_c   1.000
_cell.angle_alpha   90.00
_cell.angle_beta   90.00
_cell.angle_gamma   90.00
#
_symmetry.space_group_name_H-M   'P 1'
#
loop_
_entity.id
_entity.type
_entity.pdbx_description
1 polymer ?
#
loop_
_entity_poly.entity_id
_entity_poly.type
_entity_poly.pdbx_seq_one_letter_code
_entity_poly.pdbx_strand_id
1 'polypeptide(L)'
;QVSTTTGASVTGSASPLTLTGLTNGTTYNVRVWALNSFGPSHFGTGSGSPAAAVGFVGGLDTTLNGTYNGIDKINISTTGNATDWANLSVGGNQNSSCSSATRGVWAGGTGRLNVIDYITFSTQANATDFGNLNNNTAYGTGASNATRGIFLRADEMMYITIASTGNSVVLGDIDSIRTSGSACASPTRMIFAGGTGGNQTSEYVTIASTGTATNFGSISGFYANGSNGNVSSGVRGLFAGGGPSGGHSNVIKYVTIATTGSGADFGDLTASLANLGSCGSSTRGLFVAGAGSANSNVISYVTIATTGNAADFGDITIAEATFISGCSNSHGGL
;
A
#
# COMPACT_ATOMS: atom_id res chain seq x y z
N GLN A 1 9.26 27.40 -1.29
CA GLN A 1 10.57 26.73 -1.28
C GLN A 1 10.78 26.04 0.07
N VAL A 2 11.41 24.91 0.04
CA VAL A 2 11.89 24.18 1.25
C VAL A 2 13.39 24.02 1.12
N SER A 3 14.14 24.22 2.20
CA SER A 3 15.58 23.92 2.25
C SER A 3 16.01 23.40 3.61
N THR A 4 17.16 22.70 3.63
CA THR A 4 17.89 22.36 4.85
C THR A 4 19.00 23.36 5.12
N THR A 5 19.49 23.39 6.34
CA THR A 5 20.69 24.19 6.71
C THR A 5 21.96 23.67 6.05
N THR A 6 21.95 22.45 5.50
CA THR A 6 23.08 21.82 4.79
C THR A 6 23.03 22.06 3.27
N GLY A 7 22.08 22.85 2.76
CA GLY A 7 22.03 23.29 1.36
C GLY A 7 21.08 22.51 0.44
N ALA A 8 20.51 21.36 0.86
CA ALA A 8 19.48 20.71 0.04
C ALA A 8 18.24 21.61 -0.03
N SER A 9 17.72 21.85 -1.24
CA SER A 9 16.53 22.70 -1.41
C SER A 9 15.67 22.22 -2.56
N VAL A 10 14.36 22.51 -2.47
CA VAL A 10 13.38 22.28 -3.51
C VAL A 10 12.42 23.45 -3.60
N THR A 11 12.01 23.80 -4.81
CA THR A 11 10.99 24.82 -5.08
C THR A 11 9.87 24.19 -5.90
N GLY A 12 8.65 24.49 -5.57
CA GLY A 12 7.47 24.03 -6.30
C GLY A 12 6.24 24.89 -5.98
N SER A 13 5.21 24.76 -6.79
CA SER A 13 3.94 25.50 -6.66
C SER A 13 2.85 24.71 -5.94
N ALA A 14 3.11 23.44 -5.60
CA ALA A 14 2.15 22.53 -4.96
C ALA A 14 2.77 21.86 -3.73
N SER A 15 1.91 21.41 -2.82
CA SER A 15 2.28 20.56 -1.68
C SER A 15 1.87 19.12 -1.97
N PRO A 16 2.65 18.12 -1.54
CA PRO A 16 3.89 18.24 -0.76
C PRO A 16 5.13 18.57 -1.61
N LEU A 17 6.13 19.21 -1.02
CA LEU A 17 7.45 19.38 -1.61
C LEU A 17 8.42 18.35 -1.01
N THR A 18 8.99 17.50 -1.85
CA THR A 18 9.90 16.42 -1.42
C THR A 18 11.35 16.85 -1.54
N LEU A 19 12.08 16.87 -0.43
CA LEU A 19 13.54 17.01 -0.42
C LEU A 19 14.18 15.62 -0.61
N THR A 20 15.07 15.52 -1.58
CA THR A 20 15.84 14.29 -1.86
C THR A 20 17.32 14.47 -1.54
N GLY A 21 18.08 13.37 -1.55
CA GLY A 21 19.51 13.37 -1.29
C GLY A 21 19.89 13.53 0.18
N LEU A 22 18.96 13.34 1.10
CA LEU A 22 19.19 13.36 2.54
C LEU A 22 19.64 11.98 3.04
N THR A 23 20.50 11.97 4.04
CA THR A 23 21.01 10.73 4.66
C THR A 23 20.06 10.29 5.77
N ASN A 24 19.62 9.02 5.73
CA ASN A 24 18.79 8.43 6.76
C ASN A 24 19.45 8.50 8.14
N GLY A 25 18.67 8.78 9.18
CA GLY A 25 19.12 8.91 10.56
C GLY A 25 19.83 10.23 10.89
N THR A 26 20.10 11.08 9.90
CA THR A 26 20.69 12.41 10.12
C THR A 26 19.58 13.43 10.36
N THR A 27 19.67 14.16 11.47
CA THR A 27 18.68 15.22 11.76
C THR A 27 19.01 16.46 10.93
N TYR A 28 18.02 16.92 10.16
CA TYR A 28 18.08 18.13 9.36
C TYR A 28 17.15 19.20 9.95
N ASN A 29 17.66 20.42 10.06
CA ASN A 29 16.79 21.57 10.28
C ASN A 29 16.24 22.04 8.95
N VAL A 30 14.92 22.14 8.85
CA VAL A 30 14.19 22.47 7.62
C VAL A 30 13.59 23.87 7.73
N ARG A 31 13.67 24.64 6.65
CA ARG A 31 13.05 25.94 6.51
C ARG A 31 12.06 25.91 5.34
N VAL A 32 10.90 26.50 5.53
CA VAL A 32 9.85 26.57 4.50
C VAL A 32 9.41 28.01 4.36
N TRP A 33 9.36 28.53 3.13
CA TRP A 33 8.86 29.87 2.84
C TRP A 33 8.14 29.95 1.51
N ALA A 34 7.22 30.90 1.39
CA ALA A 34 6.60 31.23 0.13
C ALA A 34 7.49 32.20 -0.66
N LEU A 35 7.47 32.07 -1.97
CA LEU A 35 8.13 32.99 -2.90
C LEU A 35 7.06 33.67 -3.75
N ASN A 36 7.12 34.98 -3.89
CA ASN A 36 6.30 35.75 -4.79
C ASN A 36 7.17 36.84 -5.52
N SER A 37 6.54 37.66 -6.32
CA SER A 37 7.24 38.73 -7.09
C SER A 37 7.91 39.80 -6.22
N PHE A 38 7.58 39.89 -4.93
CA PHE A 38 8.17 40.83 -3.97
C PHE A 38 9.28 40.18 -3.13
N GLY A 39 9.54 38.86 -3.27
CA GLY A 39 10.55 38.14 -2.56
C GLY A 39 10.03 37.03 -1.63
N PRO A 40 10.90 36.43 -0.82
CA PRO A 40 10.52 35.37 0.10
C PRO A 40 9.76 35.92 1.31
N SER A 41 8.76 35.15 1.78
CA SER A 41 8.11 35.39 3.05
C SER A 41 9.03 35.14 4.24
N HIS A 42 8.61 35.45 5.45
CA HIS A 42 9.17 34.84 6.65
C HIS A 42 9.09 33.31 6.53
N PHE A 43 10.10 32.60 7.04
CA PHE A 43 10.16 31.14 6.97
C PHE A 43 9.63 30.49 8.25
N GLY A 44 8.92 29.40 8.09
CA GLY A 44 8.67 28.45 9.16
C GLY A 44 9.89 27.50 9.30
N THR A 45 10.16 27.06 10.51
CA THR A 45 11.25 26.09 10.81
C THR A 45 10.70 24.81 11.40
N GLY A 46 11.36 23.71 11.09
CA GLY A 46 11.14 22.40 11.68
C GLY A 46 12.42 21.58 11.63
N SER A 47 12.43 20.46 12.28
CA SER A 47 13.51 19.48 12.15
C SER A 47 12.94 18.09 11.95
N GLY A 48 13.69 17.24 11.26
CA GLY A 48 13.33 15.85 11.02
C GLY A 48 14.54 15.05 10.55
N SER A 49 14.48 13.75 10.77
CA SER A 49 15.47 12.80 10.27
C SER A 49 14.79 11.88 9.28
N PRO A 50 15.26 11.79 8.03
CA PRO A 50 14.76 10.77 7.12
C PRO A 50 14.97 9.39 7.72
N ALA A 51 13.96 8.56 7.68
CA ALA A 51 14.06 7.15 8.06
C ALA A 51 14.33 6.29 6.82
N ALA A 52 14.97 5.12 7.02
CA ALA A 52 15.02 4.11 5.98
C ALA A 52 13.60 3.69 5.60
N ALA A 53 13.36 3.53 4.31
CA ALA A 53 12.09 2.97 3.84
C ALA A 53 12.05 1.48 4.19
N VAL A 54 11.11 1.08 5.03
CA VAL A 54 10.87 -0.31 5.42
C VAL A 54 9.45 -0.71 5.11
N GLY A 55 9.31 -1.91 4.54
CA GLY A 55 8.04 -2.57 4.30
C GLY A 55 7.81 -3.69 5.32
N PHE A 56 6.56 -4.02 5.52
CA PHE A 56 6.12 -5.13 6.35
C PHE A 56 5.04 -5.91 5.60
N VAL A 57 5.15 -7.20 5.58
CA VAL A 57 4.15 -8.10 4.99
C VAL A 57 3.66 -9.07 6.06
N GLY A 58 2.37 -9.15 6.21
CA GLY A 58 1.72 -9.94 7.25
C GLY A 58 0.69 -10.92 6.72
N GLY A 59 0.28 -11.87 7.58
CA GLY A 59 -0.60 -12.95 7.20
C GLY A 59 0.12 -14.04 6.41
N LEU A 60 1.40 -14.25 6.69
CA LEU A 60 2.22 -15.29 6.07
C LEU A 60 1.66 -16.66 6.43
N ASP A 61 1.03 -17.34 5.46
CA ASP A 61 0.45 -18.67 5.61
C ASP A 61 0.66 -19.48 4.33
N THR A 62 1.15 -20.69 4.46
CA THR A 62 1.38 -21.62 3.35
C THR A 62 0.15 -22.48 3.01
N THR A 63 -0.83 -22.58 3.91
CA THR A 63 -1.84 -23.65 3.85
C THR A 63 -3.29 -23.19 3.76
N LEU A 64 -3.55 -21.89 3.73
CA LEU A 64 -4.91 -21.29 3.81
C LEU A 64 -5.70 -21.66 5.08
N ASN A 65 -5.04 -22.25 6.09
CA ASN A 65 -5.68 -22.75 7.30
C ASN A 65 -5.68 -21.74 8.45
N GLY A 66 -5.17 -20.51 8.23
CA GLY A 66 -5.19 -19.44 9.22
C GLY A 66 -4.33 -19.70 10.47
N THR A 67 -3.31 -20.56 10.36
CA THR A 67 -2.46 -20.92 11.51
C THR A 67 -1.21 -20.07 11.66
N TYR A 68 -0.79 -19.41 10.58
CA TYR A 68 0.39 -18.54 10.59
C TYR A 68 -0.01 -17.07 10.70
N ASN A 69 0.68 -16.37 11.56
CA ASN A 69 0.44 -14.96 11.86
C ASN A 69 1.70 -14.11 11.70
N GLY A 70 2.73 -14.65 11.07
CA GLY A 70 4.01 -13.97 10.90
C GLY A 70 3.93 -12.64 10.15
N ILE A 71 4.79 -11.73 10.54
CA ILE A 71 5.04 -10.46 9.87
C ILE A 71 6.53 -10.40 9.54
N ASP A 72 6.85 -10.32 8.26
CA ASP A 72 8.20 -10.09 7.77
C ASP A 72 8.47 -8.60 7.51
N LYS A 73 9.71 -8.19 7.78
CA LYS A 73 10.23 -6.84 7.51
C LYS A 73 11.16 -6.85 6.32
N ILE A 74 11.02 -5.88 5.44
CA ILE A 74 11.80 -5.70 4.21
C ILE A 74 12.45 -4.31 4.24
N ASN A 75 13.76 -4.23 3.99
CA ASN A 75 14.42 -2.95 3.75
C ASN A 75 14.22 -2.54 2.27
N ILE A 76 13.27 -1.64 2.00
CA ILE A 76 12.91 -1.27 0.62
C ILE A 76 14.07 -0.60 -0.15
N SER A 77 15.00 0.03 0.56
CA SER A 77 16.08 0.82 -0.07
C SER A 77 17.16 -0.05 -0.71
N THR A 78 17.36 -1.26 -0.23
CA THR A 78 18.41 -2.20 -0.69
C THR A 78 17.81 -3.57 -0.96
N THR A 79 18.20 -4.21 -2.06
CA THR A 79 17.82 -5.60 -2.36
C THR A 79 18.35 -6.55 -1.30
N GLY A 80 17.58 -7.60 -1.03
CA GLY A 80 17.92 -8.63 -0.05
C GLY A 80 16.66 -9.27 0.54
N ASN A 81 16.84 -10.34 1.27
CA ASN A 81 15.76 -11.10 1.85
C ASN A 81 15.08 -10.35 2.99
N ALA A 82 13.81 -10.66 3.21
CA ALA A 82 13.06 -10.23 4.38
C ALA A 82 13.63 -10.87 5.66
N THR A 83 13.26 -10.29 6.77
CA THR A 83 13.59 -10.82 8.11
C THR A 83 12.32 -10.95 8.93
N ASP A 84 12.21 -12.02 9.72
CA ASP A 84 11.14 -12.18 10.68
C ASP A 84 11.11 -11.00 11.66
N TRP A 85 9.92 -10.41 11.84
CA TRP A 85 9.77 -9.22 12.66
C TRP A 85 8.88 -9.43 13.87
N ALA A 86 7.67 -9.98 13.68
CA ALA A 86 6.63 -10.06 14.69
C ALA A 86 5.49 -10.97 14.25
N ASN A 87 4.42 -11.00 15.04
CA ASN A 87 3.21 -11.75 14.72
C ASN A 87 1.96 -10.87 14.85
N LEU A 88 0.95 -11.11 14.00
CA LEU A 88 -0.42 -10.65 14.19
C LEU A 88 -1.03 -11.33 15.44
N SER A 89 -2.05 -10.71 16.05
CA SER A 89 -2.73 -11.28 17.21
C SER A 89 -3.56 -12.52 16.85
N VAL A 90 -4.07 -12.58 15.65
CA VAL A 90 -4.84 -13.70 15.10
C VAL A 90 -4.16 -14.17 13.81
N GLY A 91 -4.00 -15.48 13.69
CA GLY A 91 -3.48 -16.09 12.46
C GLY A 91 -4.49 -15.96 11.32
N GLY A 92 -3.97 -15.80 10.11
CA GLY A 92 -4.78 -15.77 8.89
C GLY A 92 -4.18 -14.92 7.79
N ASN A 93 -4.52 -15.30 6.59
CA ASN A 93 -4.27 -14.57 5.35
C ASN A 93 -5.55 -13.84 4.89
N GLN A 94 -5.58 -13.27 3.69
CA GLN A 94 -6.74 -12.57 3.10
C GLN A 94 -7.13 -11.30 3.88
N ASN A 95 -6.24 -10.78 4.71
CA ASN A 95 -6.42 -9.52 5.39
C ASN A 95 -6.11 -8.34 4.46
N SER A 96 -6.65 -7.19 4.82
CA SER A 96 -6.36 -5.90 4.18
C SER A 96 -5.33 -5.16 5.02
N SER A 97 -4.53 -4.31 4.41
CA SER A 97 -3.57 -3.50 5.16
C SER A 97 -3.60 -2.03 4.77
N CYS A 98 -3.15 -1.20 5.69
CA CYS A 98 -2.89 0.22 5.49
C CYS A 98 -1.80 0.70 6.45
N SER A 99 -1.28 1.91 6.27
CA SER A 99 -0.25 2.42 7.16
C SER A 99 -0.19 3.95 7.21
N SER A 100 0.50 4.43 8.22
CA SER A 100 1.06 5.78 8.29
C SER A 100 2.60 5.67 8.33
N ALA A 101 3.30 6.77 8.51
CA ALA A 101 4.76 6.75 8.70
C ALA A 101 5.20 5.99 9.97
N THR A 102 4.31 5.73 10.91
CA THR A 102 4.64 5.17 12.24
C THR A 102 3.96 3.85 12.56
N ARG A 103 2.84 3.52 11.91
CA ARG A 103 2.02 2.33 12.18
C ARG A 103 1.69 1.58 10.91
N GLY A 104 1.79 0.26 10.98
CA GLY A 104 1.17 -0.67 10.03
C GLY A 104 -0.07 -1.30 10.66
N VAL A 105 -1.14 -1.43 9.88
CA VAL A 105 -2.44 -1.92 10.33
C VAL A 105 -2.90 -3.03 9.40
N TRP A 106 -3.39 -4.14 9.97
CA TRP A 106 -4.01 -5.25 9.25
C TRP A 106 -5.43 -5.46 9.75
N ALA A 107 -6.36 -5.73 8.85
CA ALA A 107 -7.78 -5.82 9.17
C ALA A 107 -8.46 -6.99 8.47
N GLY A 108 -9.36 -7.68 9.18
CA GLY A 108 -10.11 -8.82 8.67
C GLY A 108 -9.25 -10.08 8.53
N GLY A 109 -9.54 -10.92 7.54
CA GLY A 109 -8.77 -12.11 7.22
C GLY A 109 -9.59 -13.38 7.14
N THR A 110 -8.89 -14.50 7.01
CA THR A 110 -9.47 -15.86 6.92
C THR A 110 -10.44 -16.13 8.07
N GLY A 111 -11.58 -16.75 7.76
CA GLY A 111 -12.65 -16.97 8.73
C GLY A 111 -13.64 -15.81 8.83
N ARG A 112 -13.48 -14.78 7.98
CA ARG A 112 -14.32 -13.57 7.97
C ARG A 112 -14.30 -12.88 9.33
N LEU A 113 -13.10 -12.48 9.75
CA LEU A 113 -12.86 -11.78 11.00
C LEU A 113 -13.15 -10.28 10.85
N ASN A 114 -13.42 -9.62 11.97
CA ASN A 114 -13.52 -8.17 12.03
C ASN A 114 -12.37 -7.52 12.82
N VAL A 115 -11.41 -8.30 13.27
CA VAL A 115 -10.26 -7.82 14.05
C VAL A 115 -9.43 -6.82 13.24
N ILE A 116 -8.99 -5.77 13.88
CA ILE A 116 -7.98 -4.84 13.35
C ILE A 116 -6.77 -4.91 14.28
N ASP A 117 -5.62 -5.27 13.73
CA ASP A 117 -4.34 -5.32 14.42
C ASP A 117 -3.41 -4.22 13.94
N TYR A 118 -2.50 -3.76 14.80
CA TYR A 118 -1.46 -2.83 14.40
C TYR A 118 -0.10 -3.13 15.04
N ILE A 119 0.96 -2.71 14.32
CA ILE A 119 2.32 -2.61 14.86
C ILE A 119 2.80 -1.16 14.83
N THR A 120 3.75 -0.84 15.70
CA THR A 120 4.51 0.41 15.65
C THR A 120 5.86 0.12 14.99
N PHE A 121 6.17 0.78 13.88
CA PHE A 121 7.36 0.46 13.07
C PHE A 121 8.70 0.67 13.78
N SER A 122 8.76 1.53 14.77
CA SER A 122 9.97 1.80 15.55
C SER A 122 10.26 0.75 16.63
N THR A 123 9.30 -0.14 16.91
CA THR A 123 9.41 -1.11 18.01
C THR A 123 9.12 -2.49 17.50
N GLN A 124 10.10 -3.40 17.62
CA GLN A 124 9.89 -4.81 17.30
C GLN A 124 9.06 -5.46 18.40
N ALA A 125 7.78 -5.65 18.13
CA ALA A 125 6.83 -6.28 19.04
C ALA A 125 5.68 -6.88 18.22
N ASN A 126 5.02 -7.88 18.77
CA ASN A 126 3.81 -8.44 18.18
C ASN A 126 2.72 -7.38 18.04
N ALA A 127 1.85 -7.58 17.07
CA ALA A 127 0.72 -6.72 16.83
C ALA A 127 -0.19 -6.63 18.07
N THR A 128 -0.79 -5.48 18.23
CA THR A 128 -1.73 -5.16 19.31
C THR A 128 -3.09 -4.89 18.69
N ASP A 129 -4.14 -5.25 19.42
CA ASP A 129 -5.51 -4.94 19.02
C ASP A 129 -5.69 -3.43 18.81
N PHE A 130 -6.20 -3.07 17.64
CA PHE A 130 -6.57 -1.70 17.29
C PHE A 130 -8.05 -1.42 17.51
N GLY A 131 -8.89 -2.43 17.31
CA GLY A 131 -10.35 -2.38 17.34
C GLY A 131 -10.96 -3.33 16.33
N ASN A 132 -12.19 -3.04 15.87
CA ASN A 132 -12.91 -3.92 14.98
C ASN A 132 -13.42 -3.19 13.71
N LEU A 133 -13.45 -3.91 12.60
CA LEU A 133 -14.23 -3.51 11.44
C LEU A 133 -15.73 -3.53 11.79
N ASN A 134 -16.50 -2.67 11.14
CA ASN A 134 -17.95 -2.65 11.28
C ASN A 134 -18.60 -3.98 10.85
N ASN A 135 -17.99 -4.64 9.89
CA ASN A 135 -18.43 -5.94 9.37
C ASN A 135 -17.25 -6.94 9.27
N ASN A 136 -17.57 -8.23 9.40
CA ASN A 136 -16.60 -9.30 9.16
C ASN A 136 -16.15 -9.29 7.68
N THR A 137 -14.86 -9.37 7.43
CA THR A 137 -14.33 -9.37 6.07
C THR A 137 -13.21 -10.40 5.86
N ALA A 138 -13.23 -11.02 4.68
CA ALA A 138 -12.09 -11.69 4.07
C ALA A 138 -11.98 -11.22 2.62
N TYR A 139 -10.81 -11.32 2.03
CA TYR A 139 -10.52 -10.82 0.67
C TYR A 139 -10.83 -9.32 0.49
N GLY A 140 -10.75 -8.56 1.57
CA GLY A 140 -10.85 -7.11 1.50
C GLY A 140 -9.64 -6.49 0.81
N THR A 141 -9.73 -5.21 0.51
CA THR A 141 -8.59 -4.41 0.08
C THR A 141 -8.50 -3.14 0.91
N GLY A 142 -7.29 -2.62 1.07
CA GLY A 142 -7.07 -1.42 1.87
C GLY A 142 -5.98 -0.54 1.25
N ALA A 143 -6.07 0.74 1.54
CA ALA A 143 -5.03 1.72 1.31
C ALA A 143 -5.23 2.91 2.26
N SER A 144 -4.28 3.83 2.29
CA SER A 144 -4.34 4.96 3.22
C SER A 144 -3.62 6.19 2.69
N ASN A 145 -3.90 7.31 3.34
CA ASN A 145 -2.96 8.41 3.41
C ASN A 145 -2.26 8.43 4.78
N ALA A 146 -1.55 9.49 5.11
CA ALA A 146 -0.83 9.63 6.38
C ALA A 146 -1.69 9.48 7.63
N THR A 147 -3.01 9.69 7.55
CA THR A 147 -3.89 9.79 8.72
C THR A 147 -5.06 8.82 8.71
N ARG A 148 -5.60 8.51 7.56
CA ARG A 148 -6.80 7.70 7.39
C ARG A 148 -6.51 6.45 6.58
N GLY A 149 -6.82 5.27 7.14
CA GLY A 149 -6.89 4.00 6.42
C GLY A 149 -8.31 3.72 5.98
N ILE A 150 -8.49 3.26 4.75
CA ILE A 150 -9.79 2.87 4.20
C ILE A 150 -9.72 1.40 3.81
N PHE A 151 -10.74 0.65 4.20
CA PHE A 151 -10.92 -0.76 3.87
C PHE A 151 -12.21 -0.92 3.07
N LEU A 152 -12.14 -1.72 2.02
CA LEU A 152 -13.31 -2.08 1.20
C LEU A 152 -13.69 -3.53 1.45
N ARG A 153 -14.97 -3.78 1.67
CA ARG A 153 -15.59 -5.10 1.75
C ARG A 153 -16.85 -5.11 0.90
N ALA A 154 -16.89 -5.96 -0.11
CA ALA A 154 -18.00 -6.00 -1.05
C ALA A 154 -18.21 -4.64 -1.71
N ASP A 155 -19.24 -3.90 -1.31
CA ASP A 155 -19.54 -2.55 -1.74
C ASP A 155 -19.33 -1.50 -0.64
N GLU A 156 -19.16 -1.91 0.62
CA GLU A 156 -19.03 -1.02 1.76
C GLU A 156 -17.58 -0.59 2.00
N MET A 157 -17.34 0.70 2.05
CA MET A 157 -16.09 1.30 2.49
C MET A 157 -16.14 1.68 3.95
N MET A 158 -15.11 1.29 4.70
CA MET A 158 -14.93 1.63 6.11
C MET A 158 -13.61 2.34 6.29
N TYR A 159 -13.52 3.25 7.26
CA TYR A 159 -12.27 3.93 7.56
C TYR A 159 -11.90 3.91 9.04
N ILE A 160 -10.62 4.08 9.31
CA ILE A 160 -10.04 4.31 10.63
C ILE A 160 -9.17 5.56 10.62
N THR A 161 -8.96 6.16 11.79
CA THR A 161 -7.89 7.15 12.01
C THR A 161 -6.66 6.41 12.54
N ILE A 162 -5.61 6.27 11.73
CA ILE A 162 -4.47 5.37 12.02
C ILE A 162 -3.76 5.71 13.34
N ALA A 163 -3.73 6.98 13.74
CA ALA A 163 -3.04 7.42 14.94
C ALA A 163 -3.76 7.03 16.26
N SER A 164 -5.06 6.72 16.20
CA SER A 164 -5.86 6.40 17.40
C SER A 164 -6.59 5.07 17.24
N THR A 165 -6.46 4.19 18.22
CA THR A 165 -7.18 2.91 18.26
C THR A 165 -8.68 3.12 18.38
N GLY A 166 -9.46 2.21 17.82
CA GLY A 166 -10.92 2.23 17.82
C GLY A 166 -11.50 1.49 16.64
N ASN A 167 -12.81 1.32 16.66
CA ASN A 167 -13.51 0.61 15.59
C ASN A 167 -13.58 1.45 14.30
N SER A 168 -13.71 0.76 13.18
CA SER A 168 -13.93 1.43 11.90
C SER A 168 -15.31 2.10 11.85
N VAL A 169 -15.40 3.10 10.99
CA VAL A 169 -16.65 3.83 10.70
C VAL A 169 -16.95 3.71 9.22
N VAL A 170 -18.22 3.58 8.86
CA VAL A 170 -18.65 3.55 7.45
C VAL A 170 -18.29 4.87 6.78
N LEU A 171 -17.67 4.78 5.62
CA LEU A 171 -17.31 5.93 4.78
C LEU A 171 -18.37 6.15 3.69
N GLY A 172 -18.87 5.08 3.10
CA GLY A 172 -19.83 5.05 2.00
C GLY A 172 -19.69 3.77 1.18
N ASP A 173 -20.21 3.76 -0.03
CA ASP A 173 -20.28 2.58 -0.88
C ASP A 173 -19.58 2.80 -2.23
N ILE A 174 -19.23 1.72 -2.90
CA ILE A 174 -18.85 1.71 -4.31
C ILE A 174 -20.04 1.21 -5.15
N ASP A 175 -20.06 1.56 -6.44
CA ASP A 175 -21.21 1.24 -7.31
C ASP A 175 -21.36 -0.25 -7.61
N SER A 176 -20.29 -1.03 -7.52
CA SER A 176 -20.32 -2.46 -7.83
C SER A 176 -19.63 -3.30 -6.76
N ILE A 177 -20.31 -4.36 -6.32
CA ILE A 177 -19.77 -5.31 -5.34
C ILE A 177 -18.45 -5.87 -5.85
N ARG A 178 -17.40 -5.74 -5.04
CA ARG A 178 -16.06 -6.25 -5.30
C ARG A 178 -15.59 -7.08 -4.13
N THR A 179 -15.31 -8.33 -4.37
CA THR A 179 -14.46 -9.11 -3.50
C THR A 179 -13.11 -9.29 -4.18
N SER A 180 -12.03 -9.36 -3.42
CA SER A 180 -10.72 -9.61 -4.01
C SER A 180 -10.21 -8.49 -4.96
N GLY A 181 -10.51 -7.24 -4.64
CA GLY A 181 -9.99 -6.09 -5.37
C GLY A 181 -8.59 -5.68 -4.94
N SER A 182 -8.06 -4.66 -5.59
CA SER A 182 -6.81 -3.98 -5.23
C SER A 182 -7.06 -2.49 -5.05
N ALA A 183 -6.23 -1.84 -4.23
CA ALA A 183 -6.36 -0.40 -4.02
C ALA A 183 -5.00 0.28 -3.92
N CYS A 184 -4.91 1.49 -4.43
CA CYS A 184 -3.76 2.37 -4.25
C CYS A 184 -4.23 3.77 -3.85
N ALA A 185 -3.34 4.57 -3.26
CA ALA A 185 -3.71 5.89 -2.78
C ALA A 185 -2.66 6.96 -3.10
N SER A 186 -3.14 8.18 -3.10
CA SER A 186 -2.37 9.42 -2.96
C SER A 186 -2.72 10.06 -1.60
N PRO A 187 -2.12 11.18 -1.21
CA PRO A 187 -2.53 11.90 0.00
C PRO A 187 -4.02 12.26 0.06
N THR A 188 -4.69 12.37 -1.09
CA THR A 188 -6.08 12.85 -1.18
C THR A 188 -7.06 11.87 -1.76
N ARG A 189 -6.62 10.91 -2.59
CA ARG A 189 -7.49 10.03 -3.38
C ARG A 189 -7.07 8.58 -3.20
N MET A 190 -8.04 7.69 -3.03
CA MET A 190 -7.87 6.25 -3.10
C MET A 190 -8.62 5.70 -4.32
N ILE A 191 -8.00 4.78 -5.04
CA ILE A 191 -8.55 4.10 -6.22
C ILE A 191 -8.73 2.63 -5.86
N PHE A 192 -9.91 2.09 -6.17
CA PHE A 192 -10.23 0.67 -6.12
C PHE A 192 -10.28 0.11 -7.53
N ALA A 193 -9.69 -1.05 -7.76
CA ALA A 193 -9.59 -1.67 -9.08
C ALA A 193 -9.79 -3.19 -9.02
N GLY A 194 -10.34 -3.73 -10.09
CA GLY A 194 -10.55 -5.17 -10.24
C GLY A 194 -11.67 -5.70 -9.34
N GLY A 195 -11.57 -6.97 -8.97
CA GLY A 195 -12.55 -7.71 -8.18
C GLY A 195 -13.10 -8.94 -8.91
N THR A 196 -13.85 -9.76 -8.20
CA THR A 196 -14.44 -10.99 -8.74
C THR A 196 -15.33 -10.74 -9.96
N GLY A 197 -15.47 -11.74 -10.80
CA GLY A 197 -16.31 -11.66 -12.01
C GLY A 197 -15.64 -11.01 -13.21
N GLY A 198 -14.33 -10.79 -13.20
CA GLY A 198 -13.60 -10.18 -14.31
C GLY A 198 -13.82 -8.67 -14.44
N ASN A 199 -14.23 -8.03 -13.37
CA ASN A 199 -14.47 -6.58 -13.34
C ASN A 199 -13.16 -5.82 -13.57
N GLN A 200 -13.08 -5.04 -14.63
CA GLN A 200 -11.93 -4.22 -14.99
C GLN A 200 -12.18 -2.72 -14.74
N THR A 201 -13.36 -2.36 -14.25
CA THR A 201 -13.65 -0.98 -13.90
C THR A 201 -12.88 -0.58 -12.64
N SER A 202 -12.60 0.69 -12.49
CA SER A 202 -12.01 1.26 -11.30
C SER A 202 -12.82 2.47 -10.83
N GLU A 203 -12.82 2.67 -9.52
CA GLU A 203 -13.56 3.74 -8.86
C GLU A 203 -12.64 4.42 -7.86
N TYR A 204 -12.94 5.66 -7.52
CA TYR A 204 -12.14 6.40 -6.56
C TYR A 204 -13.00 7.14 -5.53
N VAL A 205 -12.38 7.41 -4.40
CA VAL A 205 -12.93 8.29 -3.36
C VAL A 205 -11.92 9.35 -2.95
N THR A 206 -12.43 10.48 -2.47
CA THR A 206 -11.61 11.46 -1.75
C THR A 206 -11.47 11.00 -0.31
N ILE A 207 -10.24 10.74 0.14
CA ILE A 207 -9.98 10.09 1.46
C ILE A 207 -10.54 10.92 2.63
N ALA A 208 -10.54 12.24 2.52
CA ALA A 208 -10.97 13.14 3.61
C ALA A 208 -12.49 13.24 3.77
N SER A 209 -13.28 12.87 2.76
CA SER A 209 -14.74 13.00 2.76
C SER A 209 -15.44 11.64 2.85
N THR A 210 -16.66 11.63 3.35
CA THR A 210 -17.57 10.48 3.26
C THR A 210 -18.40 10.57 1.98
N GLY A 211 -18.89 9.46 1.48
CA GLY A 211 -19.75 9.39 0.31
C GLY A 211 -19.45 8.20 -0.60
N THR A 212 -20.24 8.08 -1.65
CA THR A 212 -20.12 7.03 -2.66
C THR A 212 -18.90 7.26 -3.56
N ALA A 213 -18.27 6.18 -3.99
CA ALA A 213 -17.16 6.23 -4.94
C ALA A 213 -17.64 6.75 -6.32
N THR A 214 -16.71 7.27 -7.07
CA THR A 214 -16.93 7.81 -8.41
C THR A 214 -16.15 6.98 -9.42
N ASN A 215 -16.69 6.78 -10.61
CA ASN A 215 -16.01 6.07 -11.69
C ASN A 215 -14.65 6.74 -12.01
N PHE A 216 -13.60 5.94 -11.99
CA PHE A 216 -12.25 6.38 -12.36
C PHE A 216 -11.94 6.04 -13.83
N GLY A 217 -12.36 4.88 -14.30
CA GLY A 217 -12.09 4.36 -15.64
C GLY A 217 -11.98 2.84 -15.65
N SER A 218 -11.15 2.30 -16.54
CA SER A 218 -10.93 0.87 -16.67
C SER A 218 -9.43 0.54 -16.68
N ILE A 219 -9.07 -0.52 -15.95
CA ILE A 219 -7.70 -1.07 -15.98
C ILE A 219 -7.76 -2.38 -16.76
N SER A 220 -7.82 -2.27 -18.08
CA SER A 220 -7.95 -3.41 -19.00
C SER A 220 -6.76 -4.37 -18.86
N GLY A 221 -7.06 -5.67 -18.78
CA GLY A 221 -6.05 -6.71 -18.60
C GLY A 221 -5.58 -6.93 -17.16
N PHE A 222 -6.09 -6.17 -16.21
CA PHE A 222 -5.92 -6.42 -14.78
C PHE A 222 -7.17 -7.08 -14.22
N TYR A 223 -6.98 -8.23 -13.60
CA TYR A 223 -8.06 -9.03 -13.00
C TYR A 223 -7.68 -9.33 -11.55
N ALA A 224 -8.27 -8.64 -10.61
CA ALA A 224 -8.06 -8.95 -9.22
C ALA A 224 -8.92 -10.18 -8.83
N ASN A 225 -8.28 -11.27 -8.45
CA ASN A 225 -8.89 -12.50 -7.97
C ASN A 225 -8.26 -12.90 -6.61
N GLY A 226 -8.37 -12.07 -5.62
CA GLY A 226 -7.70 -12.18 -4.33
C GLY A 226 -7.00 -10.89 -3.99
N SER A 227 -6.18 -10.87 -2.97
CA SER A 227 -5.27 -9.77 -2.72
C SER A 227 -4.24 -9.74 -3.85
N ASN A 228 -4.22 -8.70 -4.67
CA ASN A 228 -3.23 -8.55 -5.73
C ASN A 228 -2.30 -7.38 -5.41
N GLY A 229 -1.08 -7.47 -5.95
CA GLY A 229 -0.05 -6.47 -5.72
C GLY A 229 -0.48 -5.07 -6.17
N ASN A 230 -0.40 -4.12 -5.26
CA ASN A 230 -0.68 -2.73 -5.53
C ASN A 230 0.30 -1.83 -4.79
N VAL A 231 0.92 -0.91 -5.48
CA VAL A 231 1.84 0.07 -4.91
C VAL A 231 1.58 1.45 -5.48
N SER A 232 1.96 2.47 -4.75
CA SER A 232 1.80 3.86 -5.24
C SER A 232 2.95 4.77 -4.83
N SER A 233 3.15 5.82 -5.60
CA SER A 233 4.10 6.89 -5.31
C SER A 233 3.43 8.20 -4.88
N GLY A 234 2.13 8.18 -4.61
CA GLY A 234 1.32 9.39 -4.42
C GLY A 234 0.91 10.08 -5.72
N VAL A 235 1.55 9.77 -6.84
CA VAL A 235 1.23 10.27 -8.18
C VAL A 235 0.76 9.14 -9.09
N ARG A 236 1.48 8.03 -9.09
CA ARG A 236 1.23 6.84 -9.91
C ARG A 236 0.84 5.67 -9.04
N GLY A 237 -0.28 5.02 -9.35
CA GLY A 237 -0.69 3.75 -8.76
C GLY A 237 -0.41 2.60 -9.73
N LEU A 238 0.17 1.52 -9.25
CA LEU A 238 0.47 0.30 -9.99
C LEU A 238 -0.37 -0.85 -9.46
N PHE A 239 -0.81 -1.71 -10.38
CA PHE A 239 -1.59 -2.92 -10.12
C PHE A 239 -0.98 -4.09 -10.85
N ALA A 240 -0.70 -5.19 -10.17
CA ALA A 240 0.06 -6.30 -10.72
C ALA A 240 -0.54 -7.67 -10.41
N GLY A 241 -0.33 -8.59 -11.32
CA GLY A 241 -0.76 -9.98 -11.17
C GLY A 241 -2.25 -10.20 -11.44
N GLY A 242 -2.74 -11.36 -10.98
CA GLY A 242 -4.11 -11.78 -11.23
C GLY A 242 -4.37 -12.12 -12.69
N GLY A 243 -5.39 -12.89 -12.96
CA GLY A 243 -5.74 -13.28 -14.33
C GLY A 243 -7.23 -13.60 -14.46
N PRO A 244 -7.77 -13.68 -15.68
CA PRO A 244 -9.17 -13.99 -15.87
C PRO A 244 -9.54 -15.34 -15.26
N SER A 245 -10.74 -15.43 -14.70
CA SER A 245 -11.31 -16.67 -14.14
C SER A 245 -10.44 -17.35 -13.05
N GLY A 246 -9.75 -16.56 -12.21
CA GLY A 246 -8.87 -17.09 -11.17
C GLY A 246 -7.47 -17.48 -11.65
N GLY A 247 -7.11 -17.12 -12.86
CA GLY A 247 -5.78 -17.39 -13.43
C GLY A 247 -4.70 -16.45 -12.87
N HIS A 248 -3.49 -16.67 -13.32
CA HIS A 248 -2.30 -15.91 -12.96
C HIS A 248 -1.85 -15.03 -14.14
N SER A 249 -1.23 -13.89 -13.84
CA SER A 249 -0.66 -12.99 -14.84
C SER A 249 0.64 -12.37 -14.31
N ASN A 250 1.53 -12.03 -15.23
CA ASN A 250 2.72 -11.24 -14.91
C ASN A 250 2.52 -9.74 -15.19
N VAL A 251 1.39 -9.34 -15.75
CA VAL A 251 1.14 -7.96 -16.20
C VAL A 251 1.13 -6.99 -15.03
N ILE A 252 1.82 -5.86 -15.20
CA ILE A 252 1.74 -4.69 -14.32
C ILE A 252 1.08 -3.57 -15.11
N LYS A 253 0.01 -3.00 -14.59
CA LYS A 253 -0.67 -1.81 -15.12
C LYS A 253 -0.47 -0.62 -14.19
N TYR A 254 -0.52 0.60 -14.75
CA TYR A 254 -0.47 1.81 -13.94
C TYR A 254 -1.52 2.84 -14.34
N VAL A 255 -1.82 3.70 -13.38
CA VAL A 255 -2.67 4.89 -13.56
C VAL A 255 -2.00 6.13 -12.95
N THR A 256 -2.36 7.31 -13.44
CA THR A 256 -2.07 8.58 -12.76
C THR A 256 -3.21 8.86 -11.78
N ILE A 257 -2.95 8.84 -10.47
CA ILE A 257 -4.00 8.86 -9.43
C ILE A 257 -4.86 10.14 -9.48
N ALA A 258 -4.27 11.27 -9.82
CA ALA A 258 -4.96 12.57 -9.82
C ALA A 258 -5.97 12.75 -10.97
N THR A 259 -5.83 12.01 -12.06
CA THR A 259 -6.67 12.14 -13.27
C THR A 259 -7.39 10.84 -13.57
N THR A 260 -8.71 10.91 -13.79
CA THR A 260 -9.50 9.77 -14.26
C THR A 260 -9.06 9.33 -15.65
N GLY A 261 -9.15 8.03 -15.92
CA GLY A 261 -8.77 7.47 -17.21
C GLY A 261 -8.50 5.98 -17.14
N SER A 262 -8.11 5.40 -18.26
CA SER A 262 -7.77 3.98 -18.35
C SER A 262 -6.35 3.70 -17.90
N GLY A 263 -6.13 2.50 -17.33
CA GLY A 263 -4.80 2.02 -17.01
C GLY A 263 -3.96 1.77 -18.26
N ALA A 264 -2.67 2.10 -18.18
CA ALA A 264 -1.69 1.85 -19.21
C ALA A 264 -0.74 0.70 -18.80
N ASP A 265 -0.07 0.14 -19.79
CA ASP A 265 0.93 -0.90 -19.55
C ASP A 265 2.17 -0.32 -18.87
N PHE A 266 2.64 -1.02 -17.81
CA PHE A 266 3.84 -0.64 -17.08
C PHE A 266 5.02 -1.56 -17.42
N GLY A 267 4.77 -2.85 -17.50
CA GLY A 267 5.73 -3.94 -17.71
C GLY A 267 5.23 -5.22 -17.06
N ASP A 268 6.14 -6.14 -16.75
CA ASP A 268 5.82 -7.47 -16.25
C ASP A 268 6.50 -7.78 -14.92
N LEU A 269 5.84 -8.60 -14.09
CA LEU A 269 6.44 -9.29 -12.95
C LEU A 269 7.47 -10.32 -13.42
N THR A 270 8.32 -10.79 -12.51
CA THR A 270 9.28 -11.87 -12.79
C THR A 270 8.63 -13.23 -13.04
N ALA A 271 7.38 -13.41 -12.63
CA ALA A 271 6.58 -14.62 -12.86
C ALA A 271 5.08 -14.29 -12.97
N SER A 272 4.29 -15.18 -13.55
CA SER A 272 2.82 -15.08 -13.57
C SER A 272 2.27 -15.47 -12.21
N LEU A 273 1.69 -14.52 -11.49
CA LEU A 273 1.24 -14.67 -10.11
C LEU A 273 -0.15 -14.04 -9.89
N ALA A 274 -0.82 -14.49 -8.85
CA ALA A 274 -2.00 -13.87 -8.25
C ALA A 274 -1.85 -13.88 -6.72
N ASN A 275 -2.73 -13.17 -6.01
CA ASN A 275 -2.76 -13.17 -4.54
C ASN A 275 -1.45 -12.69 -3.89
N LEU A 276 -0.83 -11.70 -4.50
CA LEU A 276 0.42 -11.11 -4.04
C LEU A 276 0.21 -10.14 -2.88
N GLY A 277 1.18 -10.11 -1.96
CA GLY A 277 1.38 -8.96 -1.10
C GLY A 277 2.11 -7.83 -1.81
N SER A 278 2.12 -6.67 -1.19
CA SER A 278 2.87 -5.52 -1.71
C SER A 278 3.18 -4.50 -0.63
N CYS A 279 4.29 -3.81 -0.80
CA CYS A 279 4.64 -2.63 -0.02
C CYS A 279 5.53 -1.73 -0.88
N GLY A 280 5.75 -0.50 -0.47
CA GLY A 280 6.56 0.38 -1.29
C GLY A 280 7.01 1.66 -0.60
N SER A 281 7.81 2.41 -1.31
CA SER A 281 8.15 3.79 -1.00
C SER A 281 7.65 4.70 -2.13
N SER A 282 7.88 6.00 -2.01
CA SER A 282 7.57 6.95 -3.09
C SER A 282 8.30 6.67 -4.42
N THR A 283 9.32 5.82 -4.41
CA THR A 283 10.17 5.55 -5.60
C THR A 283 10.19 4.09 -6.02
N ARG A 284 10.07 3.13 -5.08
CA ARG A 284 10.19 1.71 -5.33
C ARG A 284 8.95 0.96 -4.86
N GLY A 285 8.37 0.17 -5.75
CA GLY A 285 7.28 -0.76 -5.44
C GLY A 285 7.80 -2.19 -5.33
N LEU A 286 7.35 -2.92 -4.33
CA LEU A 286 7.65 -4.33 -4.11
C LEU A 286 6.37 -5.15 -4.25
N PHE A 287 6.46 -6.24 -5.00
CA PHE A 287 5.43 -7.26 -5.14
C PHE A 287 5.96 -8.54 -4.50
N VAL A 288 5.24 -9.08 -3.56
CA VAL A 288 5.77 -10.06 -2.61
C VAL A 288 5.00 -11.37 -2.71
N ALA A 289 5.72 -12.45 -2.93
CA ALA A 289 5.19 -13.82 -2.96
C ALA A 289 4.03 -13.98 -3.96
N GLY A 290 3.08 -14.87 -3.68
CA GLY A 290 1.88 -15.06 -4.48
C GLY A 290 1.71 -16.47 -5.01
N ALA A 291 0.50 -16.77 -5.49
CA ALA A 291 0.14 -18.03 -6.13
C ALA A 291 0.47 -17.98 -7.63
N GLY A 292 1.08 -19.04 -8.15
CA GLY A 292 1.40 -19.25 -9.54
C GLY A 292 1.17 -20.70 -9.95
N SER A 293 1.99 -21.23 -10.86
CA SER A 293 2.06 -22.69 -11.13
C SER A 293 2.57 -23.45 -9.89
N ALA A 294 3.34 -22.77 -9.03
CA ALA A 294 3.65 -23.09 -7.64
C ALA A 294 3.55 -21.78 -6.86
N ASN A 295 3.30 -21.84 -5.54
CA ASN A 295 3.38 -20.67 -4.71
C ASN A 295 4.82 -20.16 -4.66
N SER A 296 4.99 -18.86 -4.46
CA SER A 296 6.28 -18.17 -4.50
C SER A 296 6.62 -17.53 -3.16
N ASN A 297 7.92 -17.41 -2.89
CA ASN A 297 8.47 -16.58 -1.80
C ASN A 297 9.22 -15.36 -2.35
N VAL A 298 9.33 -15.22 -3.64
CA VAL A 298 10.11 -14.18 -4.32
C VAL A 298 9.50 -12.81 -4.08
N ILE A 299 10.36 -11.84 -3.79
CA ILE A 299 10.04 -10.42 -3.78
C ILE A 299 10.54 -9.83 -5.10
N SER A 300 9.64 -9.30 -5.90
CA SER A 300 9.97 -8.56 -7.13
C SER A 300 9.85 -7.06 -6.90
N TYR A 301 10.66 -6.23 -7.57
CA TYR A 301 10.57 -4.78 -7.43
C TYR A 301 10.58 -4.03 -8.75
N VAL A 302 10.02 -2.82 -8.71
CA VAL A 302 10.04 -1.85 -9.81
C VAL A 302 10.41 -0.46 -9.31
N THR A 303 10.94 0.38 -10.20
CA THR A 303 11.02 1.83 -9.99
C THR A 303 9.73 2.48 -10.47
N ILE A 304 8.90 3.02 -9.58
CA ILE A 304 7.53 3.46 -9.89
C ILE A 304 7.48 4.56 -10.96
N ALA A 305 8.49 5.43 -11.00
CA ALA A 305 8.53 6.58 -11.93
C ALA A 305 8.74 6.19 -13.39
N THR A 306 9.35 5.05 -13.67
CA THR A 306 9.72 4.60 -15.02
C THR A 306 9.09 3.25 -15.33
N THR A 307 8.45 3.12 -16.50
CA THR A 307 7.92 1.84 -16.97
C THR A 307 9.04 0.86 -17.26
N GLY A 308 8.78 -0.42 -17.03
CA GLY A 308 9.73 -1.52 -17.24
C GLY A 308 9.36 -2.73 -16.41
N ASN A 309 9.99 -3.85 -16.72
CA ASN A 309 9.75 -5.11 -16.03
C ASN A 309 10.34 -5.08 -14.61
N ALA A 310 9.72 -5.85 -13.73
CA ALA A 310 10.22 -6.05 -12.39
C ALA A 310 11.52 -6.87 -12.41
N ALA A 311 12.35 -6.62 -11.43
CA ALA A 311 13.57 -7.39 -11.16
C ALA A 311 13.45 -8.11 -9.81
N ASP A 312 14.25 -9.13 -9.64
CA ASP A 312 14.35 -9.85 -8.37
C ASP A 312 14.93 -8.94 -7.27
N PHE A 313 14.28 -8.98 -6.11
CA PHE A 313 14.68 -8.22 -4.93
C PHE A 313 15.30 -9.11 -3.85
N GLY A 314 14.76 -10.32 -3.66
CA GLY A 314 15.07 -11.29 -2.64
C GLY A 314 13.84 -12.12 -2.28
N ASP A 315 13.84 -12.73 -1.10
CA ASP A 315 12.81 -13.66 -0.65
C ASP A 315 12.21 -13.28 0.72
N ILE A 316 10.96 -13.69 0.97
CA ILE A 316 10.38 -13.71 2.31
C ILE A 316 10.93 -14.89 3.12
N THR A 317 10.70 -14.88 4.45
CA THR A 317 11.30 -15.87 5.37
C THR A 317 10.71 -17.28 5.25
N ILE A 318 9.51 -17.44 4.68
CA ILE A 318 8.87 -18.73 4.44
C ILE A 318 9.00 -19.14 2.97
N ALA A 319 9.00 -20.45 2.71
CA ALA A 319 9.28 -21.00 1.38
C ALA A 319 8.21 -20.63 0.34
N GLU A 320 7.00 -20.32 0.76
CA GLU A 320 5.89 -19.95 -0.11
C GLU A 320 4.80 -19.23 0.69
N ALA A 321 4.18 -18.22 0.10
CA ALA A 321 3.05 -17.52 0.68
C ALA A 321 2.07 -17.03 -0.38
N THR A 322 0.82 -16.88 0.02
CA THR A 322 -0.25 -16.37 -0.83
C THR A 322 -1.31 -15.65 0.01
N PHE A 323 -2.06 -14.73 -0.61
CA PHE A 323 -3.07 -13.91 0.07
C PHE A 323 -2.53 -13.08 1.24
N ILE A 324 -1.27 -12.67 1.17
CA ILE A 324 -0.64 -11.79 2.14
C ILE A 324 -0.93 -10.32 1.82
N SER A 325 -0.81 -9.47 2.81
CA SER A 325 -0.92 -8.02 2.62
C SER A 325 0.26 -7.29 3.24
N GLY A 326 0.58 -6.13 2.71
CA GLY A 326 1.75 -5.40 3.16
C GLY A 326 1.52 -3.90 3.26
N CYS A 327 2.34 -3.26 4.05
CA CYS A 327 2.35 -1.84 4.30
C CYS A 327 3.78 -1.33 4.49
N SER A 328 3.99 -0.03 4.58
CA SER A 328 5.32 0.53 4.78
C SER A 328 5.28 1.83 5.58
N ASN A 329 6.43 2.22 6.15
CA ASN A 329 6.58 3.53 6.78
C ASN A 329 6.75 4.67 5.77
N SER A 330 6.81 4.36 4.50
CA SER A 330 7.16 5.30 3.41
C SER A 330 6.35 5.03 2.14
N HIS A 331 5.07 4.69 2.29
CA HIS A 331 4.20 4.51 1.13
C HIS A 331 3.99 5.83 0.38
N GLY A 332 3.81 5.74 -0.94
CA GLY A 332 3.78 6.91 -1.83
C GLY A 332 2.59 7.84 -1.64
N GLY A 333 1.58 7.44 -0.87
CA GLY A 333 0.44 8.28 -0.50
C GLY A 333 0.75 9.33 0.56
N LEU A 334 1.89 9.21 1.19
CA LEU A 334 2.35 10.15 2.24
C LEU A 334 2.94 11.43 1.67
#